data_fd1fb5345381f80f6515b32e33c4ab46
#
_entry.id   fd1fb5345381f80f6515b32e33c4ab46
#
_cell.length_a   1.000
_cell.length_b   1.000
_cell.length_c   1.000
_cell.angle_alpha   90.00
_cell.angle_beta   90.00
_cell.angle_gamma   90.00
#
_symmetry.space_group_name_H-M   'P 1'
#
loop_
_entity.id
_entity.type
_entity.pdbx_description
1 polymer ?
#
loop_
_entity_poly.entity_id
_entity_poly.type
_entity_poly.pdbx_seq_one_letter_code
_entity_poly.pdbx_strand_id
1 'polypeptide(L)'
;MSLIAFALALSVTTHSAPAPHAMLAEAPELAAQTLAAGRADEALATLEKASAATPHDPAVLINLGIAYAHAGEEAKARAAFEQALACHEVVELDTADGTATDSRKLARKAIRMLESGAFRPAAARAGQLTYRD
;
A
#
# COMPACT_ATOMS: atom_id res chain seq x y z
N MET A 1 -62.12 -8.17 -27.54
CA MET A 1 -60.93 -8.99 -27.35
C MET A 1 -59.75 -8.01 -27.24
N SER A 2 -59.34 -7.67 -26.00
CA SER A 2 -58.25 -6.73 -25.71
C SER A 2 -56.96 -7.48 -25.60
N LEU A 3 -56.01 -7.21 -26.50
CA LEU A 3 -54.63 -7.66 -26.40
C LEU A 3 -53.85 -6.65 -25.57
N ILE A 4 -53.51 -7.03 -24.34
CA ILE A 4 -52.59 -6.29 -23.48
C ILE A 4 -51.17 -6.65 -23.87
N ALA A 5 -50.47 -5.71 -24.52
CA ALA A 5 -49.05 -5.83 -24.80
C ALA A 5 -48.27 -5.51 -23.53
N PHE A 6 -47.59 -6.52 -22.97
CA PHE A 6 -46.64 -6.37 -21.86
C PHE A 6 -45.29 -5.91 -22.45
N ALA A 7 -44.95 -4.66 -22.29
CA ALA A 7 -43.64 -4.13 -22.59
C ALA A 7 -42.68 -4.49 -21.45
N LEU A 8 -41.81 -5.45 -21.67
CA LEU A 8 -40.66 -5.72 -20.78
C LEU A 8 -39.65 -4.64 -20.99
N ALA A 9 -39.52 -3.71 -20.06
CA ALA A 9 -38.39 -2.79 -20.01
C ALA A 9 -37.17 -3.53 -19.46
N LEU A 10 -36.22 -3.90 -20.33
CA LEU A 10 -34.91 -4.32 -19.93
C LEU A 10 -34.15 -3.09 -19.43
N SER A 11 -34.05 -2.95 -18.12
CA SER A 11 -33.12 -2.00 -17.51
C SER A 11 -31.70 -2.52 -17.68
N VAL A 12 -31.00 -2.00 -18.68
CA VAL A 12 -29.55 -2.20 -18.83
C VAL A 12 -28.88 -1.37 -17.74
N THR A 13 -28.51 -1.99 -16.64
CA THR A 13 -27.61 -1.41 -15.66
C THR A 13 -26.22 -1.34 -16.30
N THR A 14 -25.89 -0.19 -16.86
CA THR A 14 -24.52 0.10 -17.26
C THR A 14 -23.68 0.17 -16.00
N HIS A 15 -22.97 -0.91 -15.66
CA HIS A 15 -21.88 -0.88 -14.73
C HIS A 15 -20.78 -0.02 -15.35
N SER A 16 -20.72 1.24 -14.94
CA SER A 16 -19.65 2.13 -15.31
C SER A 16 -18.39 1.57 -14.65
N ALA A 17 -17.43 1.11 -15.43
CA ALA A 17 -16.13 0.71 -14.90
C ALA A 17 -15.51 1.93 -14.19
N PRO A 18 -14.93 1.76 -12.99
CA PRO A 18 -14.29 2.87 -12.30
C PRO A 18 -13.17 3.46 -13.17
N ALA A 19 -13.06 4.79 -13.17
CA ALA A 19 -12.05 5.48 -13.95
C ALA A 19 -10.64 5.03 -13.51
N PRO A 20 -9.66 4.95 -14.41
CA PRO A 20 -8.31 4.46 -14.10
C PRO A 20 -7.63 5.16 -12.91
N HIS A 21 -7.90 6.44 -12.72
CA HIS A 21 -7.38 7.22 -11.59
C HIS A 21 -8.06 6.88 -10.25
N ALA A 22 -9.32 6.45 -10.24
CA ALA A 22 -9.97 5.98 -9.01
C ALA A 22 -9.36 4.67 -8.53
N MET A 23 -8.99 3.77 -9.44
CA MET A 23 -8.29 2.52 -9.11
C MET A 23 -6.88 2.77 -8.54
N LEU A 24 -6.21 3.85 -8.98
CA LEU A 24 -4.89 4.22 -8.44
C LEU A 24 -4.97 4.83 -7.03
N ALA A 25 -6.05 5.56 -6.72
CA ALA A 25 -6.28 6.10 -5.38
C ALA A 25 -6.54 5.00 -4.32
N GLU A 26 -7.09 3.87 -4.73
CA GLU A 26 -7.34 2.70 -3.86
C GLU A 26 -6.14 1.75 -3.75
N ALA A 27 -5.13 1.92 -4.59
CA ALA A 27 -3.99 1.00 -4.67
C ALA A 27 -3.23 0.84 -3.33
N PRO A 28 -2.98 1.89 -2.51
CA PRO A 28 -2.34 1.74 -1.22
C PRO A 28 -3.14 0.89 -0.24
N GLU A 29 -4.46 1.04 -0.20
CA GLU A 29 -5.33 0.26 0.69
C GLU A 29 -5.39 -1.20 0.26
N LEU A 30 -5.54 -1.45 -1.04
CA LEU A 30 -5.54 -2.81 -1.59
C LEU A 30 -4.22 -3.52 -1.30
N ALA A 31 -3.10 -2.82 -1.46
CA ALA A 31 -1.78 -3.36 -1.17
C ALA A 31 -1.59 -3.65 0.33
N ALA A 32 -2.10 -2.80 1.22
CA ALA A 32 -2.06 -3.05 2.66
C ALA A 32 -2.84 -4.31 3.04
N GLN A 33 -4.01 -4.52 2.47
CA GLN A 33 -4.80 -5.73 2.67
C GLN A 33 -4.08 -6.97 2.12
N THR A 34 -3.47 -6.87 0.95
CA THR A 34 -2.71 -7.96 0.31
C THR A 34 -1.47 -8.32 1.13
N LEU A 35 -0.77 -7.34 1.69
CA LEU A 35 0.35 -7.56 2.62
C LEU A 35 -0.10 -8.25 3.91
N ALA A 36 -1.21 -7.81 4.49
CA ALA A 36 -1.80 -8.42 5.69
C ALA A 36 -2.22 -9.87 5.46
N ALA A 37 -2.62 -10.21 4.23
CA ALA A 37 -2.94 -11.58 3.81
C ALA A 37 -1.69 -12.44 3.50
N GLY A 38 -0.47 -11.91 3.64
CA GLY A 38 0.79 -12.62 3.37
C GLY A 38 1.16 -12.74 1.90
N ARG A 39 0.52 -11.97 1.01
CA ARG A 39 0.78 -11.94 -0.44
C ARG A 39 1.68 -10.77 -0.83
N ALA A 40 2.91 -10.79 -0.32
CA ALA A 40 3.84 -9.67 -0.44
C ALA A 40 4.24 -9.36 -1.89
N ASP A 41 4.44 -10.39 -2.73
CA ASP A 41 4.82 -10.20 -4.13
C ASP A 41 3.72 -9.53 -4.96
N GLU A 42 2.46 -9.89 -4.70
CA GLU A 42 1.30 -9.28 -5.34
C GLU A 42 1.11 -7.83 -4.91
N ALA A 43 1.28 -7.53 -3.62
CA ALA A 43 1.24 -6.18 -3.09
C ALA A 43 2.36 -5.32 -3.68
N LEU A 44 3.58 -5.87 -3.80
CA LEU A 44 4.72 -5.19 -4.38
C LEU A 44 4.46 -4.81 -5.83
N ALA A 45 3.99 -5.74 -6.66
CA ALA A 45 3.68 -5.47 -8.06
C ALA A 45 2.60 -4.37 -8.22
N THR A 46 1.57 -4.40 -7.39
CA THR A 46 0.51 -3.38 -7.38
C THR A 46 1.06 -2.00 -7.01
N LEU A 47 1.92 -1.93 -6.00
CA LEU A 47 2.51 -0.68 -5.53
C LEU A 47 3.57 -0.11 -6.48
N GLU A 48 4.37 -0.95 -7.12
CA GLU A 48 5.31 -0.53 -8.15
C GLU A 48 4.58 0.12 -9.33
N LYS A 49 3.47 -0.47 -9.77
CA LYS A 49 2.61 0.11 -10.80
C LYS A 49 1.99 1.43 -10.36
N ALA A 50 1.49 1.51 -9.14
CA ALA A 50 0.91 2.74 -8.60
C ALA A 50 1.98 3.85 -8.47
N SER A 51 3.18 3.52 -8.02
CA SER A 51 4.30 4.46 -7.90
C SER A 51 4.76 5.00 -9.26
N ALA A 52 4.73 4.18 -10.30
CA ALA A 52 5.02 4.64 -11.66
C ALA A 52 3.99 5.66 -12.18
N ALA A 53 2.72 5.50 -11.79
CA ALA A 53 1.64 6.41 -12.16
C ALA A 53 1.59 7.68 -11.31
N THR A 54 1.92 7.59 -10.03
CA THR A 54 1.91 8.69 -9.05
C THR A 54 3.22 8.74 -8.25
N PRO A 55 4.35 9.15 -8.87
CA PRO A 55 5.69 9.02 -8.27
C PRO A 55 5.93 9.92 -7.04
N HIS A 56 5.04 10.87 -6.77
CA HIS A 56 5.14 11.82 -5.66
C HIS A 56 4.02 11.67 -4.63
N ASP A 57 3.28 10.55 -4.67
CA ASP A 57 2.26 10.25 -3.66
C ASP A 57 2.91 9.62 -2.44
N PRO A 58 2.94 10.32 -1.28
CA PRO A 58 3.59 9.79 -0.09
C PRO A 58 2.91 8.52 0.46
N ALA A 59 1.61 8.34 0.28
CA ALA A 59 0.91 7.14 0.70
C ALA A 59 1.39 5.90 -0.10
N VAL A 60 1.50 6.05 -1.42
CA VAL A 60 2.01 4.98 -2.31
C VAL A 60 3.47 4.67 -1.96
N LEU A 61 4.31 5.68 -1.77
CA LEU A 61 5.74 5.51 -1.47
C LEU A 61 5.96 4.82 -0.11
N ILE A 62 5.20 5.14 0.91
CA ILE A 62 5.29 4.50 2.23
C ILE A 62 4.89 3.03 2.13
N ASN A 63 3.77 2.73 1.49
CA ASN A 63 3.32 1.34 1.31
C ASN A 63 4.30 0.53 0.43
N LEU A 64 4.86 1.14 -0.61
CA LEU A 64 5.90 0.53 -1.43
C LEU A 64 7.14 0.19 -0.60
N GLY A 65 7.60 1.12 0.26
CA GLY A 65 8.70 0.90 1.18
C GLY A 65 8.42 -0.26 2.15
N ILE A 66 7.23 -0.36 2.68
CA ILE A 66 6.80 -1.47 3.55
C ILE A 66 6.84 -2.80 2.78
N ALA A 67 6.34 -2.82 1.55
CA ALA A 67 6.37 -4.03 0.71
C ALA A 67 7.80 -4.47 0.38
N TYR A 68 8.70 -3.54 0.04
CA TYR A 68 10.12 -3.85 -0.15
C TYR A 68 10.77 -4.38 1.14
N ALA A 69 10.45 -3.80 2.29
CA ALA A 69 10.97 -4.26 3.58
C ALA A 69 10.55 -5.69 3.90
N HIS A 70 9.30 -6.04 3.63
CA HIS A 70 8.81 -7.41 3.77
C HIS A 70 9.44 -8.39 2.78
N ALA A 71 9.80 -7.93 1.59
CA ALA A 71 10.52 -8.71 0.59
C ALA A 71 12.02 -8.86 0.91
N GLY A 72 12.53 -8.21 1.96
CA GLY A 72 13.95 -8.22 2.34
C GLY A 72 14.81 -7.24 1.54
N GLU A 73 14.20 -6.37 0.72
CA GLU A 73 14.90 -5.38 -0.10
C GLU A 73 15.06 -4.05 0.68
N GLU A 74 15.90 -4.07 1.72
CA GLU A 74 16.05 -2.96 2.67
C GLU A 74 16.50 -1.66 2.01
N ALA A 75 17.39 -1.71 1.02
CA ALA A 75 17.88 -0.53 0.30
C ALA A 75 16.78 0.16 -0.50
N LYS A 76 15.93 -0.61 -1.18
CA LYS A 76 14.77 -0.08 -1.90
C LYS A 76 13.69 0.44 -0.95
N ALA A 77 13.48 -0.24 0.17
CA ALA A 77 12.56 0.20 1.22
C ALA A 77 12.98 1.57 1.77
N ARG A 78 14.26 1.72 2.11
CA ARG A 78 14.82 3.00 2.58
C ARG A 78 14.61 4.10 1.55
N ALA A 79 14.96 3.85 0.29
CA ALA A 79 14.81 4.82 -0.79
C ALA A 79 13.34 5.29 -0.94
N ALA A 80 12.36 4.38 -0.86
CA ALA A 80 10.95 4.72 -0.94
C ALA A 80 10.50 5.58 0.25
N PHE A 81 10.92 5.27 1.47
CA PHE A 81 10.61 6.09 2.65
C PHE A 81 11.24 7.47 2.59
N GLU A 82 12.48 7.58 2.12
CA GLU A 82 13.18 8.85 1.93
C GLU A 82 12.51 9.72 0.85
N GLN A 83 12.04 9.12 -0.23
CA GLN A 83 11.24 9.80 -1.25
C GLN A 83 9.92 10.32 -0.65
N ALA A 84 9.25 9.55 0.21
CA ALA A 84 8.06 10.00 0.90
C ALA A 84 8.33 11.22 1.81
N LEU A 85 9.48 11.26 2.48
CA LEU A 85 9.92 12.42 3.26
C LEU A 85 10.18 13.66 2.40
N ALA A 86 10.66 13.48 1.17
CA ALA A 86 10.98 14.54 0.23
C ALA A 86 9.75 15.09 -0.50
N CYS A 87 8.58 14.43 -0.42
CA CYS A 87 7.35 14.93 -1.02
C CYS A 87 6.97 16.30 -0.45
N HIS A 88 6.57 17.22 -1.34
CA HIS A 88 6.11 18.54 -0.92
C HIS A 88 4.78 18.47 -0.19
N GLU A 89 3.91 17.58 -0.64
CA GLU A 89 2.62 17.32 -0.03
C GLU A 89 2.77 16.43 1.21
N VAL A 90 2.10 16.83 2.27
CA VAL A 90 1.98 16.01 3.50
C VAL A 90 0.52 15.59 3.59
N VAL A 91 0.29 14.30 3.62
CA VAL A 91 -1.04 13.72 3.73
C VAL A 91 -1.24 13.06 5.09
N GLU A 92 -2.46 13.06 5.57
CA GLU A 92 -2.86 12.30 6.75
C GLU A 92 -3.21 10.88 6.34
N LEU A 93 -2.64 9.90 7.03
CA LEU A 93 -2.80 8.48 6.75
C LEU A 93 -3.30 7.75 7.98
N ASP A 94 -4.26 6.87 7.77
CA ASP A 94 -4.71 5.94 8.80
C ASP A 94 -3.73 4.76 8.90
N THR A 95 -3.30 4.50 10.11
CA THR A 95 -2.45 3.35 10.42
C THR A 95 -3.28 2.14 10.83
N ALA A 96 -2.70 0.95 10.80
CA ALA A 96 -3.39 -0.31 11.11
C ALA A 96 -3.98 -0.36 12.52
N ASP A 97 -3.49 0.47 13.45
CA ASP A 97 -4.02 0.63 14.80
C ASP A 97 -5.19 1.64 14.91
N GLY A 98 -5.63 2.20 13.78
CA GLY A 98 -6.72 3.17 13.70
C GLY A 98 -6.35 4.59 14.09
N THR A 99 -5.05 4.90 14.24
CA THR A 99 -4.59 6.28 14.47
C THR A 99 -4.27 6.98 13.16
N ALA A 100 -4.70 8.26 13.06
CA ALA A 100 -4.31 9.12 11.96
C ALA A 100 -2.95 9.76 12.24
N THR A 101 -2.06 9.75 11.25
CA THR A 101 -0.74 10.35 11.37
C THR A 101 -0.30 10.98 10.05
N ASP A 102 0.53 12.01 10.13
CA ASP A 102 1.05 12.59 8.90
C ASP A 102 2.11 11.70 8.24
N SER A 103 2.15 11.76 6.90
CA SER A 103 3.01 10.92 6.07
C SER A 103 4.49 11.04 6.41
N ARG A 104 4.99 12.22 6.80
CA ARG A 104 6.39 12.42 7.18
C ARG A 104 6.73 11.74 8.51
N LYS A 105 5.83 11.81 9.49
CA LYS A 105 6.01 11.08 10.76
C LYS A 105 6.01 9.58 10.52
N LEU A 106 5.10 9.10 9.68
CA LEU A 106 5.01 7.68 9.34
C LEU A 106 6.26 7.19 8.61
N ALA A 107 6.75 7.94 7.63
CA ALA A 107 7.98 7.61 6.91
C ALA A 107 9.21 7.56 7.83
N ARG A 108 9.37 8.53 8.75
CA ARG A 108 10.44 8.50 9.76
C ARG A 108 10.32 7.30 10.69
N LYS A 109 9.11 6.96 11.12
CA LYS A 109 8.85 5.76 11.94
C LYS A 109 9.25 4.49 11.17
N ALA A 110 8.86 4.39 9.89
CA ALA A 110 9.19 3.27 9.04
C ALA A 110 10.70 3.10 8.84
N ILE A 111 11.45 4.19 8.64
CA ILE A 111 12.92 4.15 8.57
C ILE A 111 13.52 3.60 9.86
N ARG A 112 13.09 4.07 11.02
CA ARG A 112 13.56 3.54 12.31
C ARG A 112 13.22 2.06 12.50
N MET A 113 12.05 1.63 12.05
CA MET A 113 11.66 0.22 12.06
C MET A 113 12.54 -0.62 11.15
N LEU A 114 12.90 -0.09 9.98
CA LEU A 114 13.83 -0.74 9.06
C LEU A 114 15.21 -0.91 9.69
N GLU A 115 15.74 0.14 10.29
CA GLU A 115 17.05 0.14 10.99
C GLU A 115 17.09 -0.82 12.17
N SER A 116 16.00 -0.93 12.92
CA SER A 116 15.88 -1.87 14.05
C SER A 116 15.61 -3.32 13.62
N GLY A 117 15.44 -3.59 12.32
CA GLY A 117 15.10 -4.91 11.80
C GLY A 117 13.67 -5.36 12.12
N ALA A 118 12.75 -4.43 12.42
CA ALA A 118 11.38 -4.75 12.79
C ALA A 118 10.58 -5.43 11.68
N PHE A 119 10.96 -5.23 10.42
CA PHE A 119 10.36 -5.91 9.26
C PHE A 119 10.91 -7.32 9.02
N ARG A 120 12.00 -7.70 9.67
CA ARG A 120 12.57 -9.03 9.52
C ARG A 120 11.68 -10.07 10.23
N PRO A 121 11.57 -11.31 9.68
CA PRO A 121 10.88 -12.40 10.35
C PRO A 121 11.43 -12.64 11.76
N ALA A 122 10.58 -13.03 12.68
CA ALA A 122 10.96 -13.28 14.08
C ALA A 122 12.12 -14.29 14.22
N ALA A 123 12.15 -15.31 13.37
CA ALA A 123 13.24 -16.29 13.33
C ALA A 123 14.61 -15.67 12.97
N ALA A 124 14.64 -14.72 12.04
CA ALA A 124 15.87 -14.01 11.66
C ALA A 124 16.33 -13.03 12.75
N ARG A 125 15.40 -12.48 13.53
CA ARG A 125 15.71 -11.63 14.70
C ARG A 125 16.29 -12.45 15.87
N ALA A 126 15.77 -13.65 16.09
CA ALA A 126 16.27 -14.56 17.13
C ALA A 126 17.71 -15.03 16.86
N GLY A 127 18.07 -15.24 15.59
CA GLY A 127 19.44 -15.61 15.19
C GLY A 127 20.50 -14.51 15.43
N GLN A 128 20.10 -13.24 15.48
CA GLN A 128 20.99 -12.13 15.80
C GLN A 128 21.25 -11.95 17.30
N LEU A 129 20.39 -12.48 18.15
CA LEU A 129 20.54 -12.43 19.61
C LEU A 129 21.51 -13.49 20.15
N THR A 130 21.82 -14.53 19.39
CA THR A 130 22.73 -15.62 19.79
C THR A 130 24.20 -15.35 19.53
N TYR A 131 24.57 -14.26 18.88
CA TYR A 131 25.96 -13.90 18.52
C TYR A 131 26.55 -12.82 19.44
N ARG A 132 26.10 -12.73 20.67
CA ARG A 132 26.63 -11.83 21.68
C ARG A 132 27.22 -12.67 22.83
N ASP A 133 28.32 -13.33 22.52
CA ASP A 133 29.31 -13.75 23.52
C ASP A 133 30.54 -12.89 23.41
#